data_46a8b9aab2543cf22da05d2a6ab8cd98
#
_entry.id   46a8b9aab2543cf22da05d2a6ab8cd98
#
_cell.length_a   1.000
_cell.length_b   1.000
_cell.length_c   1.000
_cell.angle_alpha   90.00
_cell.angle_beta   90.00
_cell.angle_gamma   90.00
#
_symmetry.space_group_name_H-M   'P 1'
#
loop_
_entity.id
_entity.type
_entity.pdbx_description
1 polymer ?
#
loop_
_entity_poly.entity_id
_entity_poly.type
_entity_poly.pdbx_seq_one_letter_code
_entity_poly.pdbx_strand_id
1 'polypeptide(L)'
;MSNQAGNYFQTDTSLAENERKQRKATNSQGNPVKFRSKILAVDVNYFWDPSGDVVFVAEAGGSVTGLRLSTNELSATPRGPKAPLTSLAFHGSKSPTDASTTMRVFAGCWDKSIWRYTLHSTDGPSKSMTLTECTSFPAHTDFVKCLAVARTPDKQDIIISGSTDGDVRFWTVDGQSLGSLKPDCRGIECLVIDPLSSSDSPVVMFSTSKQDIFAFTLPESSKISTSHIQLSLPIRAHETSVYKLHFDDDGDLWTASADKTARHLSRNDGWRTEATLQHPDFVRDVTTHDKYGWVITACRDEEIRVWNKTTGELHHVFSGHYEEVTGLCMTGNLVISVSIDATLRRWSLAPADLQKAVEKAKNPKLLEQEPEPKNDMSMLTEEDEAELRALMESEEADILEKMAMDEQ
;
A
#
# COMPACT_ATOMS: atom_id res chain seq x y z
N MET A 1 -37.78 3.29 20.36
CA MET A 1 -36.93 3.68 21.52
C MET A 1 -35.51 3.43 21.13
N SER A 2 -34.77 4.47 20.73
CA SER A 2 -33.40 4.40 20.22
C SER A 2 -32.40 4.05 21.32
N ASN A 3 -31.51 3.10 21.04
CA ASN A 3 -30.45 2.67 21.93
C ASN A 3 -29.45 3.83 22.20
N GLN A 4 -29.66 4.51 23.34
CA GLN A 4 -28.70 5.53 23.85
C GLN A 4 -27.71 4.97 24.89
N ALA A 5 -27.45 3.67 24.90
CA ALA A 5 -26.61 3.03 25.91
C ALA A 5 -25.09 3.12 25.63
N GLY A 6 -24.64 3.72 24.51
CA GLY A 6 -23.24 3.75 24.09
C GLY A 6 -22.39 4.96 24.53
N ASN A 7 -22.99 6.02 25.07
CA ASN A 7 -22.29 7.32 25.22
C ASN A 7 -21.77 7.67 26.63
N TYR A 8 -21.89 6.77 27.59
CA TYR A 8 -21.59 7.11 28.99
C TYR A 8 -20.12 7.11 29.42
N PHE A 9 -19.17 6.77 28.49
CA PHE A 9 -17.74 6.70 28.80
C PHE A 9 -16.82 7.30 27.73
N GLN A 10 -17.31 8.23 26.91
CA GLN A 10 -16.45 8.93 25.96
C GLN A 10 -15.86 10.18 26.64
N THR A 11 -14.53 10.32 26.60
CA THR A 11 -13.85 11.53 27.05
C THR A 11 -14.04 12.65 26.03
N ASP A 12 -14.01 13.92 26.48
CA ASP A 12 -14.10 15.08 25.57
C ASP A 12 -13.05 15.02 24.45
N THR A 13 -11.88 14.46 24.74
CA THR A 13 -10.83 14.24 23.75
C THR A 13 -11.25 13.24 22.67
N SER A 14 -11.92 12.15 23.05
CA SER A 14 -12.40 11.15 22.09
C SER A 14 -13.56 11.66 21.23
N LEU A 15 -14.41 12.52 21.79
CA LEU A 15 -15.48 13.19 21.05
C LEU A 15 -14.90 14.16 20.00
N ALA A 16 -13.98 15.02 20.41
CA ALA A 16 -13.31 15.95 19.49
C ALA A 16 -12.56 15.23 18.37
N GLU A 17 -11.92 14.09 18.68
CA GLU A 17 -11.25 13.26 17.68
C GLU A 17 -12.24 12.63 16.70
N ASN A 18 -13.37 12.12 17.17
CA ASN A 18 -14.42 11.57 16.32
C ASN A 18 -15.05 12.63 15.41
N GLU A 19 -15.31 13.84 15.92
CA GLU A 19 -15.81 14.95 15.12
C GLU A 19 -14.79 15.39 14.05
N ARG A 20 -13.51 15.42 14.38
CA ARG A 20 -12.43 15.69 13.43
C ARG A 20 -12.40 14.64 12.31
N LYS A 21 -12.47 13.35 12.67
CA LYS A 21 -12.49 12.24 11.71
C LYS A 21 -13.71 12.31 10.80
N GLN A 22 -14.89 12.60 11.35
CA GLN A 22 -16.12 12.74 10.56
C GLN A 22 -16.00 13.88 9.53
N ARG A 23 -15.47 15.03 9.92
CA ARG A 23 -15.21 16.16 8.99
C ARG A 23 -14.22 15.79 7.91
N LYS A 24 -13.12 15.09 8.25
CA LYS A 24 -12.15 14.61 7.26
C LYS A 24 -12.71 13.51 6.34
N ALA A 25 -13.60 12.66 6.81
CA ALA A 25 -14.14 11.54 6.04
C ALA A 25 -14.99 11.98 4.82
N THR A 26 -15.52 13.20 4.83
CA THR A 26 -16.34 13.74 3.75
C THR A 26 -15.54 14.52 2.71
N ASN A 27 -14.22 14.73 2.91
CA ASN A 27 -13.43 15.52 1.99
C ASN A 27 -13.09 14.75 0.70
N SER A 28 -13.04 15.47 -0.42
CA SER A 28 -12.72 14.95 -1.75
C SER A 28 -11.22 15.06 -2.12
N GLN A 29 -10.37 15.53 -1.20
CA GLN A 29 -8.95 15.76 -1.49
C GLN A 29 -8.25 14.45 -1.88
N GLY A 30 -7.41 14.51 -2.89
CA GLY A 30 -6.71 13.35 -3.42
C GLY A 30 -7.60 12.35 -4.16
N ASN A 31 -8.83 12.75 -4.54
CA ASN A 31 -9.78 11.93 -5.29
C ASN A 31 -9.92 10.50 -4.70
N PRO A 32 -10.53 10.36 -3.52
CA PRO A 32 -10.54 9.11 -2.76
C PRO A 32 -11.31 8.01 -3.47
N VAL A 33 -10.71 6.83 -3.56
CA VAL A 33 -11.38 5.59 -3.93
C VAL A 33 -11.57 4.76 -2.67
N LYS A 34 -12.82 4.39 -2.36
CA LYS A 34 -13.16 3.65 -1.14
C LYS A 34 -13.12 2.14 -1.39
N PHE A 35 -12.46 1.42 -0.51
CA PHE A 35 -12.38 -0.04 -0.50
C PHE A 35 -13.30 -0.64 0.58
N ARG A 36 -13.42 -1.96 0.58
CA ARG A 36 -14.31 -2.68 1.49
C ARG A 36 -13.81 -2.72 2.93
N SER A 37 -12.50 -2.67 3.10
CA SER A 37 -11.85 -2.74 4.43
C SER A 37 -10.58 -1.89 4.45
N LYS A 38 -9.98 -1.73 5.64
CA LYS A 38 -8.71 -1.04 5.86
C LYS A 38 -7.65 -1.55 4.89
N ILE A 39 -6.87 -0.64 4.30
CA ILE A 39 -5.79 -1.00 3.38
C ILE A 39 -4.47 -1.01 4.17
N LEU A 40 -3.67 -2.05 4.02
CA LEU A 40 -2.44 -2.24 4.78
C LEU A 40 -1.17 -2.19 3.94
N ALA A 41 -1.30 -2.45 2.63
CA ALA A 41 -0.19 -2.29 1.69
C ALA A 41 -0.71 -1.89 0.31
N VAL A 42 0.13 -1.19 -0.44
CA VAL A 42 -0.09 -0.80 -1.83
C VAL A 42 1.21 -0.98 -2.59
N ASP A 43 1.09 -1.44 -3.83
CA ASP A 43 2.24 -1.52 -4.73
C ASP A 43 1.80 -1.49 -6.19
N VAL A 44 2.74 -1.17 -7.09
CA VAL A 44 2.56 -1.09 -8.53
C VAL A 44 3.44 -2.11 -9.23
N ASN A 45 2.94 -2.75 -10.28
CA ASN A 45 3.71 -3.70 -11.05
C ASN A 45 3.92 -3.24 -12.50
N TYR A 46 5.07 -2.64 -12.75
CA TYR A 46 5.47 -2.15 -14.07
C TYR A 46 5.78 -3.28 -15.08
N PHE A 47 6.01 -4.51 -14.64
CA PHE A 47 6.16 -5.65 -15.57
C PHE A 47 4.83 -6.01 -16.22
N TRP A 48 3.74 -5.93 -15.48
CA TRP A 48 2.39 -6.19 -15.96
C TRP A 48 1.82 -4.99 -16.73
N ASP A 49 1.90 -3.82 -16.12
CA ASP A 49 1.45 -2.57 -16.67
C ASP A 49 2.59 -1.54 -16.69
N PRO A 50 3.32 -1.43 -17.80
CA PRO A 50 4.42 -0.47 -17.93
C PRO A 50 3.98 1.00 -17.82
N SER A 51 2.69 1.30 -17.99
CA SER A 51 2.15 2.65 -17.81
C SER A 51 2.01 3.03 -16.34
N GLY A 52 1.95 2.03 -15.44
CA GLY A 52 1.68 2.24 -14.01
C GLY A 52 0.25 2.70 -13.71
N ASP A 53 -0.71 2.46 -14.62
CA ASP A 53 -2.12 2.79 -14.43
C ASP A 53 -2.84 1.81 -13.48
N VAL A 54 -2.22 0.65 -13.21
CA VAL A 54 -2.79 -0.37 -12.32
C VAL A 54 -1.97 -0.48 -11.04
N VAL A 55 -2.65 -0.26 -9.92
CA VAL A 55 -2.10 -0.47 -8.57
C VAL A 55 -2.83 -1.60 -7.86
N PHE A 56 -2.12 -2.30 -6.99
CA PHE A 56 -2.68 -3.38 -6.18
C PHE A 56 -2.65 -3.00 -4.71
N VAL A 57 -3.73 -3.33 -4.00
CA VAL A 57 -3.85 -3.10 -2.57
C VAL A 57 -4.08 -4.40 -1.84
N ALA A 58 -3.52 -4.50 -0.64
CA ALA A 58 -3.78 -5.58 0.31
C ALA A 58 -4.65 -5.06 1.45
N GLU A 59 -5.76 -5.75 1.68
CA GLU A 59 -6.80 -5.31 2.60
C GLU A 59 -6.81 -6.13 3.90
N ALA A 60 -7.20 -5.50 5.00
CA ALA A 60 -7.40 -6.17 6.29
C ALA A 60 -8.54 -7.22 6.27
N GLY A 61 -9.46 -7.10 5.31
CA GLY A 61 -10.50 -8.11 5.06
C GLY A 61 -10.01 -9.37 4.35
N GLY A 62 -8.71 -9.46 4.01
CA GLY A 62 -8.11 -10.63 3.37
C GLY A 62 -8.27 -10.65 1.85
N SER A 63 -8.49 -9.51 1.21
CA SER A 63 -8.55 -9.39 -0.25
C SER A 63 -7.34 -8.67 -0.82
N VAL A 64 -6.92 -9.11 -2.01
CA VAL A 64 -6.03 -8.35 -2.88
C VAL A 64 -6.90 -7.76 -3.98
N THR A 65 -6.91 -6.44 -4.13
CA THR A 65 -7.72 -5.77 -5.15
C THR A 65 -6.82 -4.92 -6.04
N GLY A 66 -6.95 -5.08 -7.34
CA GLY A 66 -6.32 -4.20 -8.32
C GLY A 66 -7.25 -3.03 -8.63
N LEU A 67 -6.69 -1.84 -8.75
CA LEU A 67 -7.39 -0.61 -9.14
C LEU A 67 -6.75 -0.03 -10.39
N ARG A 68 -7.54 0.21 -11.42
CA ARG A 68 -7.14 1.01 -12.58
C ARG A 68 -7.34 2.49 -12.25
N LEU A 69 -6.26 3.25 -12.23
CA LEU A 69 -6.30 4.67 -11.79
C LEU A 69 -7.07 5.57 -12.76
N SER A 70 -6.99 5.30 -14.06
CA SER A 70 -7.65 6.11 -15.09
C SER A 70 -9.18 6.00 -15.09
N THR A 71 -9.73 4.82 -14.74
CA THR A 71 -11.17 4.54 -14.80
C THR A 71 -11.81 4.32 -13.43
N ASN A 72 -11.03 4.20 -12.35
CA ASN A 72 -11.46 3.74 -11.03
C ASN A 72 -12.07 2.32 -11.01
N GLU A 73 -11.79 1.52 -12.03
CA GLU A 73 -12.26 0.14 -12.11
C GLU A 73 -11.49 -0.74 -11.12
N LEU A 74 -12.23 -1.49 -10.32
CA LEU A 74 -11.67 -2.46 -9.38
C LEU A 74 -11.66 -3.86 -10.00
N SER A 75 -10.59 -4.62 -9.77
CA SER A 75 -10.52 -6.02 -10.20
C SER A 75 -11.54 -6.89 -9.47
N ALA A 76 -12.05 -7.91 -10.16
CA ALA A 76 -12.69 -9.02 -9.49
C ALA A 76 -11.64 -9.78 -8.65
N THR A 77 -11.98 -10.07 -7.39
CA THR A 77 -11.06 -10.73 -6.45
C THR A 77 -11.69 -12.05 -5.97
N PRO A 78 -10.97 -13.18 -6.06
CA PRO A 78 -11.44 -14.43 -5.48
C PRO A 78 -11.46 -14.33 -3.96
N ARG A 79 -12.18 -15.25 -3.31
CA ARG A 79 -12.18 -15.31 -1.85
C ARG A 79 -10.78 -15.66 -1.34
N GLY A 80 -10.21 -14.75 -0.55
CA GLY A 80 -8.94 -14.91 0.13
C GLY A 80 -9.09 -15.38 1.59
N PRO A 81 -8.04 -15.15 2.40
CA PRO A 81 -8.07 -15.45 3.83
C PRO A 81 -9.13 -14.61 4.56
N LYS A 82 -9.48 -15.05 5.77
CA LYS A 82 -10.29 -14.24 6.70
C LYS A 82 -9.41 -13.41 7.67
N ALA A 83 -8.17 -13.18 7.30
CA ALA A 83 -7.16 -12.48 8.11
C ALA A 83 -6.50 -11.38 7.28
N PRO A 84 -5.94 -10.34 7.91
CA PRO A 84 -5.32 -9.21 7.24
C PRO A 84 -4.15 -9.63 6.33
N LEU A 85 -4.11 -9.03 5.14
CA LEU A 85 -2.98 -9.08 4.22
C LEU A 85 -2.12 -7.83 4.44
N THR A 86 -0.81 -8.00 4.62
CA THR A 86 0.11 -6.93 5.09
C THR A 86 1.18 -6.53 4.10
N SER A 87 1.40 -7.33 3.07
CA SER A 87 2.44 -7.08 2.08
C SER A 87 2.07 -7.70 0.75
N LEU A 88 2.65 -7.16 -0.32
CA LEU A 88 2.50 -7.63 -1.69
C LEU A 88 3.88 -7.89 -2.30
N ALA A 89 3.96 -8.86 -3.18
CA ALA A 89 5.10 -9.09 -4.07
C ALA A 89 4.62 -9.69 -5.39
N PHE A 90 5.33 -9.41 -6.47
CA PHE A 90 4.91 -9.77 -7.81
C PHE A 90 5.94 -10.62 -8.52
N HIS A 91 5.47 -11.63 -9.24
CA HIS A 91 6.31 -12.44 -10.13
C HIS A 91 5.64 -12.54 -11.49
N GLY A 92 6.34 -12.05 -12.50
CA GLY A 92 5.89 -12.15 -13.90
C GLY A 92 6.70 -13.20 -14.66
N SER A 93 6.00 -14.07 -15.39
CA SER A 93 6.61 -15.02 -16.31
C SER A 93 6.03 -14.83 -17.71
N LYS A 94 6.91 -14.73 -18.71
CA LYS A 94 6.50 -14.79 -20.13
C LYS A 94 6.54 -16.25 -20.56
N SER A 95 5.44 -16.74 -21.08
CA SER A 95 5.42 -18.09 -21.70
C SER A 95 6.33 -18.08 -22.95
N PRO A 96 7.25 -19.04 -23.09
CA PRO A 96 8.06 -19.13 -24.29
C PRO A 96 7.29 -19.62 -25.53
N THR A 97 6.10 -20.19 -25.33
CA THR A 97 5.29 -20.82 -26.39
C THR A 97 4.00 -20.08 -26.71
N ASP A 98 3.57 -19.18 -25.85
CA ASP A 98 2.32 -18.47 -25.97
C ASP A 98 2.55 -17.00 -25.64
N ALA A 99 1.92 -16.06 -26.36
CA ALA A 99 2.02 -14.63 -26.10
C ALA A 99 1.40 -14.22 -24.75
N SER A 100 0.86 -15.17 -24.01
CA SER A 100 0.25 -14.91 -22.70
C SER A 100 1.30 -14.60 -21.65
N THR A 101 1.11 -13.48 -20.97
CA THR A 101 1.88 -13.11 -19.79
C THR A 101 1.08 -13.53 -18.55
N THR A 102 1.65 -14.42 -17.77
CA THR A 102 1.07 -14.80 -16.48
C THR A 102 1.75 -14.01 -15.38
N MET A 103 0.98 -13.35 -14.55
CA MET A 103 1.47 -12.69 -13.35
C MET A 103 0.93 -13.37 -12.10
N ARG A 104 1.82 -13.64 -11.16
CA ARG A 104 1.46 -14.10 -9.81
C ARG A 104 1.61 -12.96 -8.82
N VAL A 105 0.60 -12.76 -8.00
CA VAL A 105 0.61 -11.82 -6.89
C VAL A 105 0.70 -12.63 -5.60
N PHE A 106 1.70 -12.34 -4.79
CA PHE A 106 1.89 -12.94 -3.48
C PHE A 106 1.51 -11.93 -2.41
N ALA A 107 0.80 -12.40 -1.39
CA ALA A 107 0.40 -11.56 -0.26
C ALA A 107 0.76 -12.24 1.07
N GLY A 108 1.46 -11.53 1.92
CA GLY A 108 1.75 -11.95 3.29
C GLY A 108 0.52 -11.78 4.18
N CYS A 109 0.23 -12.77 5.02
CA CYS A 109 -1.00 -12.80 5.80
C CYS A 109 -0.74 -13.00 7.31
N TRP A 110 -1.65 -12.48 8.13
CA TRP A 110 -1.64 -12.70 9.58
C TRP A 110 -2.01 -14.14 9.97
N ASP A 111 -2.58 -14.93 9.03
CA ASP A 111 -2.78 -16.37 9.24
C ASP A 111 -1.48 -17.19 9.17
N LYS A 112 -0.31 -16.52 9.05
CA LYS A 112 1.04 -17.11 9.00
C LYS A 112 1.38 -17.78 7.67
N SER A 113 0.51 -17.59 6.66
CA SER A 113 0.66 -18.14 5.32
C SER A 113 1.05 -17.05 4.31
N ILE A 114 1.59 -17.49 3.19
CA ILE A 114 1.69 -16.68 1.98
C ILE A 114 0.58 -17.10 1.04
N TRP A 115 -0.22 -16.15 0.60
CA TRP A 115 -1.31 -16.34 -0.35
C TRP A 115 -0.83 -15.96 -1.75
N ARG A 116 -1.23 -16.75 -2.74
CA ARG A 116 -0.87 -16.59 -4.14
C ARG A 116 -2.12 -16.46 -4.99
N TYR A 117 -2.13 -15.43 -5.83
CA TYR A 117 -3.17 -15.15 -6.81
C TYR A 117 -2.55 -15.16 -8.19
N THR A 118 -3.30 -15.59 -9.20
CA THR A 118 -2.90 -15.50 -10.60
C THR A 118 -3.71 -14.38 -11.26
N LEU A 119 -3.02 -13.46 -11.93
CA LEU A 119 -3.64 -12.40 -12.71
C LEU A 119 -3.61 -12.79 -14.18
N HIS A 120 -4.77 -12.81 -14.78
CA HIS A 120 -4.94 -13.02 -16.21
C HIS A 120 -5.33 -11.72 -16.88
N SER A 121 -4.70 -11.42 -18.02
CA SER A 121 -5.15 -10.39 -18.95
C SER A 121 -5.94 -11.05 -20.04
N THR A 122 -7.14 -10.58 -20.29
CA THR A 122 -7.85 -10.89 -21.53
C THR A 122 -7.34 -9.96 -22.62
N ASP A 123 -6.93 -10.52 -23.77
CA ASP A 123 -6.54 -9.73 -24.94
C ASP A 123 -7.76 -8.96 -25.46
N GLY A 124 -7.65 -7.63 -25.49
CA GLY A 124 -8.68 -6.74 -25.99
C GLY A 124 -8.43 -5.29 -25.65
N PRO A 125 -9.12 -4.33 -26.29
CA PRO A 125 -8.97 -2.90 -25.99
C PRO A 125 -9.44 -2.52 -24.56
N SER A 126 -10.24 -3.40 -23.91
CA SER A 126 -10.59 -3.32 -22.50
C SER A 126 -9.94 -4.51 -21.80
N LYS A 127 -8.68 -4.36 -21.37
CA LYS A 127 -7.99 -5.37 -20.56
C LYS A 127 -8.73 -5.51 -19.22
N SER A 128 -9.67 -6.45 -19.16
CA SER A 128 -10.33 -6.78 -17.90
C SER A 128 -9.31 -7.39 -16.95
N MET A 129 -9.25 -6.86 -15.75
CA MET A 129 -8.31 -7.28 -14.70
C MET A 129 -9.02 -8.27 -13.77
N THR A 130 -8.67 -9.54 -13.87
CA THR A 130 -9.29 -10.58 -13.05
C THR A 130 -8.22 -11.36 -12.32
N LEU A 131 -8.27 -11.31 -10.98
CA LEU A 131 -7.48 -12.19 -10.12
C LEU A 131 -8.22 -13.53 -9.98
N THR A 132 -7.52 -14.62 -10.22
CA THR A 132 -8.04 -15.99 -10.13
C THR A 132 -7.11 -16.84 -9.29
N GLU A 133 -7.42 -18.13 -9.14
CA GLU A 133 -6.57 -19.14 -8.52
C GLU A 133 -5.96 -18.69 -7.18
N CYS A 134 -6.80 -18.51 -6.18
CA CYS A 134 -6.34 -18.19 -4.84
C CYS A 134 -5.89 -19.48 -4.12
N THR A 135 -4.58 -19.60 -3.88
CA THR A 135 -3.97 -20.70 -3.13
C THR A 135 -3.05 -20.15 -2.04
N SER A 136 -2.74 -20.95 -1.02
CA SER A 136 -1.84 -20.55 0.04
C SER A 136 -0.95 -21.71 0.49
N PHE A 137 0.16 -21.36 1.13
CA PHE A 137 1.03 -22.30 1.82
C PHE A 137 1.48 -21.75 3.17
N PRO A 138 1.59 -22.61 4.21
CA PRO A 138 2.10 -22.21 5.52
C PRO A 138 3.53 -21.72 5.40
N ALA A 139 3.80 -20.52 5.86
CA ALA A 139 5.11 -19.90 5.69
C ALA A 139 5.88 -19.73 6.99
N HIS A 140 5.23 -19.26 8.03
CA HIS A 140 5.87 -18.85 9.28
C HIS A 140 5.12 -19.37 10.52
N THR A 141 5.70 -19.17 11.69
CA THR A 141 5.04 -19.49 12.97
C THR A 141 4.27 -18.28 13.54
N ASP A 142 4.45 -17.09 12.94
CA ASP A 142 3.75 -15.87 13.27
C ASP A 142 3.45 -15.04 12.00
N PHE A 143 2.93 -13.81 12.13
CA PHE A 143 2.44 -12.97 11.04
C PHE A 143 3.51 -12.72 9.98
N VAL A 144 3.16 -12.93 8.71
CA VAL A 144 4.02 -12.55 7.58
C VAL A 144 3.90 -11.04 7.37
N LYS A 145 4.99 -10.30 7.55
CA LYS A 145 5.00 -8.83 7.52
C LYS A 145 5.42 -8.26 6.17
N CYS A 146 6.40 -8.88 5.54
CA CYS A 146 6.98 -8.40 4.30
C CYS A 146 7.34 -9.54 3.36
N LEU A 147 7.28 -9.24 2.07
CA LEU A 147 7.61 -10.14 0.96
C LEU A 147 8.48 -9.39 -0.05
N ALA A 148 9.39 -10.14 -0.67
CA ALA A 148 10.11 -9.69 -1.85
C ALA A 148 10.26 -10.85 -2.83
N VAL A 149 10.28 -10.57 -4.13
CA VAL A 149 10.68 -11.54 -5.17
C VAL A 149 12.07 -11.17 -5.63
N ALA A 150 12.99 -12.11 -5.57
CA ALA A 150 14.37 -11.92 -5.93
C ALA A 150 14.81 -12.95 -6.97
N ARG A 151 15.80 -12.58 -7.78
CA ARG A 151 16.48 -13.51 -8.69
C ARG A 151 17.81 -13.92 -8.09
N THR A 152 18.01 -15.23 -7.94
CA THR A 152 19.27 -15.79 -7.43
C THR A 152 20.38 -15.75 -8.49
N PRO A 153 21.67 -15.92 -8.11
CA PRO A 153 22.79 -15.99 -9.06
C PRO A 153 22.62 -17.05 -10.16
N ASP A 154 22.01 -18.18 -9.84
CA ASP A 154 21.64 -19.25 -10.78
C ASP A 154 20.36 -18.96 -11.58
N LYS A 155 19.89 -17.69 -11.58
CA LYS A 155 18.76 -17.16 -12.35
C LYS A 155 17.41 -17.79 -12.03
N GLN A 156 17.23 -18.32 -10.82
CA GLN A 156 15.94 -18.76 -10.30
C GLN A 156 15.23 -17.60 -9.63
N ASP A 157 13.95 -17.43 -9.90
CA ASP A 157 13.11 -16.49 -9.17
C ASP A 157 12.61 -17.15 -7.89
N ILE A 158 12.80 -16.49 -6.76
CA ILE A 158 12.42 -16.97 -5.44
C ILE A 158 11.62 -15.91 -4.68
N ILE A 159 10.84 -16.35 -3.71
CA ILE A 159 10.15 -15.49 -2.77
C ILE A 159 10.97 -15.46 -1.47
N ILE A 160 11.17 -14.26 -0.94
CA ILE A 160 11.76 -14.02 0.36
C ILE A 160 10.67 -13.45 1.26
N SER A 161 10.47 -14.02 2.42
CA SER A 161 9.47 -13.58 3.39
C SER A 161 10.08 -13.26 4.75
N GLY A 162 9.60 -12.19 5.37
CA GLY A 162 9.93 -11.80 6.74
C GLY A 162 8.69 -11.80 7.62
N SER A 163 8.87 -12.19 8.88
CA SER A 163 7.79 -12.39 9.82
C SER A 163 8.09 -11.81 11.21
N THR A 164 7.02 -11.64 11.98
CA THR A 164 7.13 -11.33 13.42
C THR A 164 7.78 -12.43 14.24
N ASP A 165 7.90 -13.66 13.70
CA ASP A 165 8.67 -14.75 14.32
C ASP A 165 10.20 -14.50 14.29
N GLY A 166 10.64 -13.46 13.58
CA GLY A 166 12.06 -13.07 13.48
C GLY A 166 12.85 -13.84 12.42
N ASP A 167 12.22 -14.76 11.69
CA ASP A 167 12.84 -15.51 10.61
C ASP A 167 12.71 -14.80 9.26
N VAL A 168 13.73 -14.91 8.42
CA VAL A 168 13.66 -14.68 6.97
C VAL A 168 13.65 -16.05 6.30
N ARG A 169 12.63 -16.33 5.47
CA ARG A 169 12.48 -17.62 4.79
C ARG A 169 12.46 -17.47 3.28
N PHE A 170 12.91 -18.52 2.61
CA PHE A 170 13.09 -18.56 1.16
C PHE A 170 12.23 -19.67 0.56
N TRP A 171 11.56 -19.36 -0.54
CA TRP A 171 10.58 -20.21 -1.19
C TRP A 171 10.76 -20.17 -2.71
N THR A 172 10.48 -21.28 -3.36
CA THR A 172 10.24 -21.23 -4.80
C THR A 172 8.96 -20.46 -5.10
N VAL A 173 8.77 -19.99 -6.31
CA VAL A 173 7.52 -19.34 -6.76
C VAL A 173 6.29 -20.27 -6.69
N ASP A 174 6.50 -21.57 -6.50
CA ASP A 174 5.45 -22.55 -6.31
C ASP A 174 5.17 -22.86 -4.84
N GLY A 175 5.92 -22.25 -3.90
CA GLY A 175 5.71 -22.36 -2.46
C GLY A 175 6.49 -23.49 -1.78
N GLN A 176 7.48 -24.07 -2.44
CA GLN A 176 8.38 -25.06 -1.80
C GLN A 176 9.46 -24.33 -0.99
N SER A 177 9.70 -24.79 0.23
CA SER A 177 10.72 -24.20 1.10
C SER A 177 12.13 -24.51 0.58
N LEU A 178 12.95 -23.45 0.45
CA LEU A 178 14.36 -23.54 0.12
C LEU A 178 15.27 -23.43 1.34
N GLY A 179 14.77 -22.87 2.47
CA GLY A 179 15.54 -22.70 3.69
C GLY A 179 15.10 -21.50 4.48
N SER A 180 15.83 -21.19 5.56
CA SER A 180 15.57 -20.05 6.41
C SER A 180 16.85 -19.45 6.99
N LEU A 181 16.82 -18.15 7.25
CA LEU A 181 17.82 -17.39 7.96
C LEU A 181 17.21 -16.92 9.29
N LYS A 182 17.93 -17.16 10.39
CA LYS A 182 17.51 -16.78 11.76
C LYS A 182 18.47 -15.72 12.31
N PRO A 183 18.18 -14.44 12.13
CA PRO A 183 19.11 -13.37 12.48
C PRO A 183 19.18 -13.04 13.98
N ASP A 184 18.60 -13.83 14.85
CA ASP A 184 18.50 -13.58 16.31
C ASP A 184 17.95 -12.16 16.61
N CYS A 185 16.91 -11.77 15.90
CA CYS A 185 16.20 -10.52 16.08
C CYS A 185 14.74 -10.75 16.43
N ARG A 186 14.08 -9.70 16.91
CA ARG A 186 12.60 -9.69 16.95
C ARG A 186 12.10 -9.35 15.56
N GLY A 187 10.93 -9.68 15.20
CA GLY A 187 10.20 -9.42 13.97
C GLY A 187 10.95 -8.69 12.84
N ILE A 188 10.73 -9.18 11.63
CA ILE A 188 11.19 -8.53 10.40
C ILE A 188 10.07 -7.62 9.90
N GLU A 189 10.35 -6.33 9.64
CA GLU A 189 9.34 -5.36 9.26
C GLU A 189 9.33 -5.09 7.74
N CYS A 190 10.50 -4.98 7.11
CA CYS A 190 10.63 -4.69 5.68
C CYS A 190 11.77 -5.48 5.07
N LEU A 191 11.64 -5.84 3.78
CA LEU A 191 12.63 -6.49 2.94
C LEU A 191 12.78 -5.68 1.64
N VAL A 192 13.99 -5.37 1.24
CA VAL A 192 14.29 -4.73 -0.05
C VAL A 192 15.51 -5.38 -0.69
N ILE A 193 15.54 -5.37 -2.02
CA ILE A 193 16.68 -5.83 -2.79
C ILE A 193 17.45 -4.60 -3.22
N ASP A 194 18.77 -4.61 -3.01
CA ASP A 194 19.64 -3.53 -3.43
C ASP A 194 19.67 -3.43 -4.96
N PRO A 195 19.16 -2.34 -5.56
CA PRO A 195 19.05 -2.21 -7.01
C PRO A 195 20.42 -2.11 -7.72
N LEU A 196 21.46 -1.70 -7.00
CA LEU A 196 22.82 -1.58 -7.54
C LEU A 196 23.68 -2.82 -7.30
N SER A 197 23.13 -3.85 -6.61
CA SER A 197 23.84 -5.11 -6.45
C SER A 197 23.94 -5.86 -7.78
N SER A 198 25.04 -6.60 -7.95
CA SER A 198 25.25 -7.42 -9.15
C SER A 198 24.22 -8.55 -9.22
N SER A 199 23.77 -8.89 -10.43
CA SER A 199 22.93 -10.07 -10.67
C SER A 199 23.57 -11.39 -10.21
N ASP A 200 24.90 -11.44 -10.16
CA ASP A 200 25.65 -12.61 -9.71
C ASP A 200 25.86 -12.62 -8.18
N SER A 201 25.51 -11.53 -7.52
CA SER A 201 25.67 -11.33 -6.07
C SER A 201 24.59 -10.39 -5.54
N PRO A 202 23.30 -10.73 -5.67
CA PRO A 202 22.23 -9.87 -5.22
C PRO A 202 22.29 -9.67 -3.71
N VAL A 203 22.15 -8.44 -3.26
CA VAL A 203 22.13 -8.08 -1.84
C VAL A 203 20.70 -7.80 -1.41
N VAL A 204 20.31 -8.42 -0.31
CA VAL A 204 19.01 -8.21 0.32
C VAL A 204 19.24 -7.48 1.63
N MET A 205 18.49 -6.40 1.85
CA MET A 205 18.48 -5.69 3.12
C MET A 205 17.12 -5.89 3.80
N PHE A 206 17.15 -5.98 5.12
CA PHE A 206 15.93 -6.07 5.91
C PHE A 206 16.03 -5.26 7.20
N SER A 207 14.89 -4.72 7.60
CA SER A 207 14.72 -4.01 8.86
C SER A 207 13.98 -4.86 9.88
N THR A 208 14.17 -4.52 11.15
CA THR A 208 13.61 -5.26 12.27
C THR A 208 12.65 -4.40 13.10
N SER A 209 11.85 -5.05 13.93
CA SER A 209 11.03 -4.40 14.96
C SER A 209 11.83 -3.79 16.11
N LYS A 210 13.16 -3.81 15.99
CA LYS A 210 14.13 -3.01 16.75
C LYS A 210 14.72 -1.96 15.82
N GLN A 211 15.85 -1.40 16.21
CA GLN A 211 16.58 -0.38 15.46
C GLN A 211 17.51 -0.91 14.35
N ASP A 212 17.66 -2.24 14.25
CA ASP A 212 18.70 -2.86 13.43
C ASP A 212 18.24 -3.06 12.00
N ILE A 213 19.09 -2.71 11.04
CA ILE A 213 18.97 -3.02 9.61
C ILE A 213 20.16 -3.91 9.27
N PHE A 214 19.89 -5.05 8.62
CA PHE A 214 20.90 -6.01 8.20
C PHE A 214 20.92 -6.16 6.69
N ALA A 215 22.05 -6.62 6.17
CA ALA A 215 22.19 -7.01 4.79
C ALA A 215 22.82 -8.40 4.69
N PHE A 216 22.47 -9.13 3.62
CA PHE A 216 23.13 -10.38 3.25
C PHE A 216 23.16 -10.52 1.74
N THR A 217 24.16 -11.26 1.25
CA THR A 217 24.24 -11.64 -0.17
C THR A 217 23.42 -12.91 -0.37
N LEU A 218 22.55 -12.88 -1.38
CA LEU A 218 21.69 -14.01 -1.73
C LEU A 218 22.53 -15.09 -2.43
N PRO A 219 22.57 -16.32 -1.89
CA PRO A 219 23.28 -17.42 -2.54
C PRO A 219 22.47 -18.00 -3.70
N GLU A 220 23.09 -18.92 -4.47
CA GLU A 220 22.38 -19.75 -5.44
C GLU A 220 21.23 -20.52 -4.77
N SER A 221 20.15 -20.74 -5.49
CA SER A 221 18.93 -21.36 -4.94
C SER A 221 19.19 -22.75 -4.31
N SER A 222 20.02 -23.56 -4.95
CA SER A 222 20.45 -24.88 -4.47
C SER A 222 21.29 -24.86 -3.19
N LYS A 223 21.90 -23.72 -2.88
CA LYS A 223 22.79 -23.56 -1.72
C LYS A 223 22.10 -22.90 -0.52
N ILE A 224 20.90 -22.36 -0.66
CA ILE A 224 20.20 -21.62 0.41
C ILE A 224 20.06 -22.49 1.68
N SER A 225 19.68 -23.75 1.54
CA SER A 225 19.49 -24.67 2.68
C SER A 225 20.79 -25.16 3.33
N THR A 226 21.92 -25.08 2.62
CA THR A 226 23.20 -25.63 3.04
C THR A 226 24.25 -24.59 3.37
N SER A 227 24.11 -23.38 2.82
CA SER A 227 25.05 -22.27 3.06
C SER A 227 24.77 -21.60 4.39
N HIS A 228 25.85 -21.26 5.09
CA HIS A 228 25.78 -20.30 6.19
C HIS A 228 25.70 -18.90 5.60
N ILE A 229 24.48 -18.33 5.54
CA ILE A 229 24.28 -16.95 5.06
C ILE A 229 24.82 -16.00 6.13
N GLN A 230 25.86 -15.24 5.76
CA GLN A 230 26.49 -14.29 6.66
C GLN A 230 25.75 -12.96 6.61
N LEU A 231 25.34 -12.47 7.78
CA LEU A 231 24.78 -11.12 7.93
C LEU A 231 25.87 -10.07 8.01
N SER A 232 25.60 -8.88 7.50
CA SER A 232 26.41 -7.70 7.78
C SER A 232 26.37 -7.33 9.26
N LEU A 233 27.26 -6.45 9.68
CA LEU A 233 27.06 -5.73 10.94
C LEU A 233 25.77 -4.90 10.84
N PRO A 234 25.02 -4.77 11.95
CA PRO A 234 23.77 -4.03 11.92
C PRO A 234 24.01 -2.53 11.73
N ILE A 235 23.25 -1.94 10.79
CA ILE A 235 23.15 -0.50 10.65
C ILE A 235 22.12 -0.01 11.67
N ARG A 236 22.54 0.88 12.58
CA ARG A 236 21.70 1.42 13.65
C ARG A 236 21.46 2.90 13.42
N ALA A 237 20.62 3.17 12.46
CA ALA A 237 20.25 4.54 12.11
C ALA A 237 19.12 5.13 12.96
N HIS A 238 18.33 4.30 13.65
CA HIS A 238 17.14 4.69 14.39
C HIS A 238 17.18 4.25 15.86
N GLU A 239 16.28 4.77 16.67
CA GLU A 239 16.17 4.43 18.10
C GLU A 239 15.21 3.27 18.37
N THR A 240 14.28 3.01 17.42
CA THR A 240 13.25 1.96 17.54
C THR A 240 13.02 1.26 16.20
N SER A 241 11.84 0.60 16.04
CA SER A 241 11.44 -0.16 14.86
C SER A 241 11.57 0.64 13.57
N VAL A 242 12.17 0.02 12.56
CA VAL A 242 12.26 0.58 11.21
C VAL A 242 11.20 -0.11 10.34
N TYR A 243 10.17 0.63 9.97
CA TYR A 243 9.00 0.10 9.27
C TYR A 243 9.20 -0.07 7.77
N LYS A 244 9.98 0.84 7.15
CA LYS A 244 10.19 0.82 5.71
C LYS A 244 11.63 1.12 5.36
N LEU A 245 12.10 0.43 4.33
CA LEU A 245 13.34 0.68 3.60
C LEU A 245 12.97 1.01 2.16
N HIS A 246 13.60 2.01 1.56
CA HIS A 246 13.42 2.40 0.17
C HIS A 246 14.74 2.88 -0.41
N PHE A 247 15.17 2.29 -1.53
CA PHE A 247 16.31 2.79 -2.30
C PHE A 247 15.86 3.86 -3.28
N ASP A 248 16.60 4.94 -3.35
CA ASP A 248 16.45 5.92 -4.41
C ASP A 248 17.25 5.55 -5.67
N ASP A 249 17.15 6.37 -6.72
CA ASP A 249 17.84 6.13 -8.00
C ASP A 249 19.38 6.21 -7.89
N ASP A 250 19.91 6.92 -6.88
CA ASP A 250 21.34 7.00 -6.58
C ASP A 250 21.83 5.76 -5.80
N GLY A 251 20.91 4.93 -5.34
CA GLY A 251 21.16 3.74 -4.53
C GLY A 251 21.40 4.03 -3.06
N ASP A 252 21.10 5.23 -2.60
CA ASP A 252 21.08 5.57 -1.19
C ASP A 252 19.80 5.06 -0.54
N LEU A 253 19.82 4.85 0.77
CA LEU A 253 18.73 4.21 1.50
C LEU A 253 17.94 5.23 2.31
N TRP A 254 16.65 5.34 2.02
CA TRP A 254 15.68 6.05 2.82
C TRP A 254 14.97 5.08 3.76
N THR A 255 14.75 5.52 5.00
CA THR A 255 14.18 4.69 6.06
C THR A 255 13.06 5.43 6.78
N ALA A 256 12.01 4.71 7.19
CA ALA A 256 10.90 5.24 7.98
C ALA A 256 10.77 4.49 9.29
N SER A 257 10.60 5.19 10.41
CA SER A 257 10.70 4.61 11.75
C SER A 257 9.61 5.07 12.72
N ALA A 258 9.39 4.23 13.74
CA ALA A 258 8.59 4.55 14.91
C ALA A 258 9.24 5.61 15.83
N ASP A 259 10.50 5.98 15.61
CA ASP A 259 11.15 7.09 16.33
C ASP A 259 10.72 8.48 15.83
N LYS A 260 9.69 8.52 14.95
CA LYS A 260 9.14 9.72 14.35
C LYS A 260 10.07 10.41 13.36
N THR A 261 11.01 9.66 12.80
CA THR A 261 11.93 10.17 11.79
C THR A 261 11.89 9.34 10.52
N ALA A 262 12.11 9.99 9.37
CA ALA A 262 12.62 9.37 8.17
C ALA A 262 14.07 9.82 7.97
N ARG A 263 14.98 8.92 7.58
CA ARG A 263 16.39 9.21 7.46
C ARG A 263 16.94 8.83 6.10
N HIS A 264 17.87 9.63 5.61
CA HIS A 264 18.69 9.36 4.46
C HIS A 264 20.02 8.76 4.89
N LEU A 265 20.34 7.58 4.39
CA LEU A 265 21.57 6.86 4.69
C LEU A 265 22.39 6.74 3.41
N SER A 266 23.58 7.34 3.43
CA SER A 266 24.47 7.34 2.27
C SER A 266 25.22 6.02 2.13
N ARG A 267 25.11 5.43 0.94
CA ARG A 267 25.88 4.24 0.55
C ARG A 267 27.36 4.50 0.59
N ASN A 268 27.78 5.65 0.04
CA ASN A 268 29.19 6.02 -0.14
C ASN A 268 29.88 6.30 1.21
N ASP A 269 29.14 6.66 2.25
CA ASP A 269 29.65 6.87 3.60
C ASP A 269 29.31 5.70 4.57
N GLY A 270 29.15 4.50 4.01
CA GLY A 270 28.94 3.29 4.81
C GLY A 270 27.62 3.31 5.59
N TRP A 271 26.56 3.79 4.97
CA TRP A 271 25.19 3.87 5.53
C TRP A 271 25.07 4.83 6.72
N ARG A 272 25.88 5.88 6.77
CA ARG A 272 25.71 6.95 7.74
C ARG A 272 24.53 7.83 7.41
N THR A 273 23.87 8.36 8.44
CA THR A 273 22.78 9.30 8.29
C THR A 273 23.29 10.64 7.81
N GLU A 274 22.85 11.08 6.63
CA GLU A 274 23.13 12.40 6.07
C GLU A 274 22.01 13.41 6.36
N ALA A 275 20.74 12.95 6.32
CA ALA A 275 19.59 13.81 6.60
C ALA A 275 18.57 13.11 7.51
N THR A 276 17.87 13.90 8.30
CA THR A 276 16.81 13.44 9.20
C THR A 276 15.58 14.34 9.06
N LEU A 277 14.47 13.75 8.65
CA LEU A 277 13.18 14.40 8.50
C LEU A 277 12.32 14.12 9.74
N GLN A 278 11.99 15.17 10.50
CA GLN A 278 11.24 15.05 11.75
C GLN A 278 9.74 15.08 11.52
N HIS A 279 9.00 14.23 12.23
CA HIS A 279 7.54 14.11 12.14
C HIS A 279 6.90 14.18 13.53
N PRO A 280 5.60 14.56 13.60
CA PRO A 280 4.88 14.59 14.88
C PRO A 280 4.63 13.21 15.46
N ASP A 281 4.50 12.17 14.60
CA ASP A 281 4.20 10.79 14.98
C ASP A 281 4.98 9.79 14.11
N PHE A 282 4.74 8.50 14.28
CA PHE A 282 5.42 7.41 13.59
C PHE A 282 5.37 7.56 12.08
N VAL A 283 6.52 7.41 11.42
CA VAL A 283 6.61 7.39 9.96
C VAL A 283 6.45 5.95 9.50
N ARG A 284 5.43 5.70 8.69
CA ARG A 284 5.04 4.34 8.26
C ARG A 284 5.67 3.93 6.95
N ASP A 285 5.79 4.88 6.03
CA ASP A 285 6.34 4.63 4.71
C ASP A 285 7.12 5.83 4.20
N VAL A 286 8.05 5.57 3.29
CA VAL A 286 8.86 6.57 2.60
C VAL A 286 9.09 6.13 1.16
N THR A 287 9.00 7.07 0.24
CA THR A 287 9.33 6.87 -1.19
C THR A 287 9.96 8.14 -1.76
N THR A 288 10.62 8.04 -2.89
CA THR A 288 11.28 9.17 -3.56
C THR A 288 10.66 9.42 -4.93
N HIS A 289 10.76 10.67 -5.38
CA HIS A 289 10.53 11.07 -6.76
C HIS A 289 11.80 11.77 -7.26
N ASP A 290 12.74 10.97 -7.74
CA ASP A 290 14.10 11.43 -8.02
C ASP A 290 14.14 12.48 -9.14
N LYS A 291 13.28 12.37 -10.16
CA LYS A 291 13.19 13.35 -11.25
C LYS A 291 13.00 14.80 -10.77
N TYR A 292 12.29 15.02 -9.68
CA TYR A 292 12.04 16.36 -9.14
C TYR A 292 12.73 16.59 -7.78
N GLY A 293 13.48 15.61 -7.30
CA GLY A 293 14.21 15.71 -6.02
C GLY A 293 13.27 15.78 -4.80
N TRP A 294 12.19 15.00 -4.82
CA TRP A 294 11.26 14.94 -3.69
C TRP A 294 11.41 13.65 -2.90
N VAL A 295 11.25 13.76 -1.59
CA VAL A 295 11.03 12.64 -0.68
C VAL A 295 9.62 12.76 -0.15
N ILE A 296 8.88 11.66 -0.16
CA ILE A 296 7.50 11.62 0.29
C ILE A 296 7.40 10.66 1.47
N THR A 297 6.79 11.10 2.55
CA THR A 297 6.63 10.31 3.77
C THR A 297 5.16 10.18 4.16
N ALA A 298 4.77 8.99 4.59
CA ALA A 298 3.47 8.70 5.19
C ALA A 298 3.60 8.59 6.70
N CYS A 299 2.73 9.27 7.42
CA CYS A 299 2.79 9.34 8.87
C CYS A 299 1.50 8.85 9.53
N ARG A 300 1.61 8.38 10.76
CA ARG A 300 0.47 7.96 11.58
C ARG A 300 -0.48 9.11 11.92
N ASP A 301 0.01 10.36 11.84
CA ASP A 301 -0.79 11.56 12.05
C ASP A 301 -1.76 11.88 10.89
N GLU A 302 -1.96 10.94 9.96
CA GLU A 302 -2.90 10.99 8.82
C GLU A 302 -2.41 11.85 7.65
N GLU A 303 -1.19 12.41 7.73
CA GLU A 303 -0.68 13.36 6.75
C GLU A 303 0.44 12.74 5.89
N ILE A 304 0.51 13.22 4.64
CA ILE A 304 1.57 12.87 3.70
C ILE A 304 2.41 14.13 3.49
N ARG A 305 3.73 14.02 3.70
CA ARG A 305 4.65 15.16 3.59
C ARG A 305 5.55 15.00 2.39
N VAL A 306 5.75 16.11 1.68
CA VAL A 306 6.68 16.23 0.56
C VAL A 306 7.85 17.10 1.03
N TRP A 307 9.04 16.53 0.95
CA TRP A 307 10.29 17.15 1.39
C TRP A 307 11.22 17.34 0.21
N ASN A 308 12.02 18.39 0.26
CA ASN A 308 13.12 18.56 -0.69
C ASN A 308 14.24 17.55 -0.35
N LYS A 309 14.61 16.67 -1.29
CA LYS A 309 15.63 15.62 -1.10
C LYS A 309 16.99 16.21 -0.69
N THR A 310 17.37 17.34 -1.25
CA THR A 310 18.69 17.96 -1.05
C THR A 310 18.78 18.78 0.24
N THR A 311 17.74 19.57 0.54
CA THR A 311 17.78 20.47 1.71
C THR A 311 17.17 19.86 2.96
N GLY A 312 16.36 18.81 2.82
CA GLY A 312 15.58 18.24 3.93
C GLY A 312 14.43 19.14 4.41
N GLU A 313 14.13 20.23 3.70
CA GLU A 313 13.07 21.14 4.07
C GLU A 313 11.69 20.64 3.67
N LEU A 314 10.70 20.83 4.55
CA LEU A 314 9.30 20.50 4.26
C LEU A 314 8.75 21.45 3.20
N HIS A 315 8.35 20.92 2.06
CA HIS A 315 7.79 21.70 0.96
C HIS A 315 6.27 21.79 1.02
N HIS A 316 5.59 20.64 1.27
CA HIS A 316 4.12 20.59 1.29
C HIS A 316 3.60 19.47 2.17
N VAL A 317 2.35 19.61 2.64
CA VAL A 317 1.61 18.59 3.38
C VAL A 317 0.29 18.34 2.68
N PHE A 318 0.08 17.12 2.21
CA PHE A 318 -1.21 16.67 1.70
C PHE A 318 -2.04 16.14 2.87
N SER A 319 -3.20 16.75 3.05
CA SER A 319 -4.18 16.38 4.07
C SER A 319 -5.43 15.83 3.42
N GLY A 320 -5.90 14.70 3.86
CA GLY A 320 -7.09 14.07 3.28
C GLY A 320 -7.51 12.80 4.00
N HIS A 321 -6.58 11.95 4.36
CA HIS A 321 -6.87 10.79 5.18
C HIS A 321 -7.34 11.19 6.57
N TYR A 322 -8.16 10.37 7.20
CA TYR A 322 -8.69 10.59 8.56
C TYR A 322 -8.27 9.50 9.54
N GLU A 323 -7.41 8.61 9.10
CA GLU A 323 -6.72 7.59 9.88
C GLU A 323 -5.29 7.43 9.38
N GLU A 324 -4.48 6.63 10.07
CA GLU A 324 -3.09 6.33 9.77
C GLU A 324 -2.86 5.98 8.29
N VAL A 325 -1.90 6.64 7.64
CA VAL A 325 -1.44 6.31 6.29
C VAL A 325 -0.47 5.14 6.38
N THR A 326 -0.83 4.02 5.77
CA THR A 326 -0.11 2.74 5.92
C THR A 326 0.89 2.46 4.81
N GLY A 327 0.71 3.06 3.64
CA GLY A 327 1.60 2.80 2.51
C GLY A 327 1.57 3.88 1.44
N LEU A 328 2.67 3.97 0.72
CA LEU A 328 2.88 4.84 -0.43
C LEU A 328 3.38 4.01 -1.62
N CYS A 329 2.97 4.38 -2.81
CA CYS A 329 3.68 3.99 -4.02
C CYS A 329 3.69 5.14 -5.04
N MET A 330 4.66 5.10 -5.94
CA MET A 330 4.81 6.10 -7.00
C MET A 330 4.38 5.51 -8.34
N THR A 331 3.67 6.29 -9.13
CA THR A 331 3.41 5.99 -10.54
C THR A 331 3.52 7.26 -11.38
N GLY A 332 4.54 7.34 -12.21
CA GLY A 332 4.88 8.56 -12.93
C GLY A 332 5.05 9.75 -11.99
N ASN A 333 4.22 10.79 -12.13
CA ASN A 333 4.22 11.96 -11.25
C ASN A 333 3.14 11.89 -10.15
N LEU A 334 2.49 10.74 -9.96
CA LEU A 334 1.47 10.56 -8.93
C LEU A 334 2.01 9.79 -7.73
N VAL A 335 1.79 10.33 -6.56
CA VAL A 335 1.88 9.58 -5.30
C VAL A 335 0.52 8.96 -5.04
N ILE A 336 0.52 7.68 -4.79
CA ILE A 336 -0.64 6.93 -4.32
C ILE A 336 -0.45 6.67 -2.84
N SER A 337 -1.40 7.05 -2.03
CA SER A 337 -1.41 6.78 -0.60
C SER A 337 -2.59 5.93 -0.20
N VAL A 338 -2.39 5.05 0.76
CA VAL A 338 -3.42 4.18 1.32
C VAL A 338 -3.45 4.27 2.84
N SER A 339 -4.63 4.03 3.42
CA SER A 339 -4.84 4.22 4.84
C SER A 339 -5.76 3.16 5.44
N ILE A 340 -5.73 3.03 6.76
CA ILE A 340 -6.70 2.26 7.52
C ILE A 340 -8.09 2.91 7.52
N ASP A 341 -8.25 4.09 6.92
CA ASP A 341 -9.56 4.70 6.64
C ASP A 341 -10.30 4.02 5.47
N ALA A 342 -9.71 2.96 4.90
CA ALA A 342 -10.20 2.23 3.75
C ALA A 342 -10.27 3.06 2.46
N THR A 343 -9.46 4.12 2.32
CA THR A 343 -9.36 4.91 1.09
C THR A 343 -7.97 4.84 0.49
N LEU A 344 -7.93 4.88 -0.85
CA LEU A 344 -6.76 5.17 -1.65
C LEU A 344 -6.90 6.58 -2.19
N ARG A 345 -5.84 7.39 -2.10
CA ARG A 345 -5.82 8.77 -2.59
C ARG A 345 -4.65 9.01 -3.52
N ARG A 346 -4.78 10.00 -4.39
CA ARG A 346 -3.83 10.33 -5.46
C ARG A 346 -3.39 11.78 -5.34
N TRP A 347 -2.09 12.02 -5.42
CA TRP A 347 -1.49 13.35 -5.26
C TRP A 347 -0.51 13.60 -6.38
N SER A 348 -0.74 14.66 -7.15
CA SER A 348 0.16 15.02 -8.25
C SER A 348 1.39 15.77 -7.74
N LEU A 349 2.56 15.27 -8.10
CA LEU A 349 3.85 15.96 -7.89
C LEU A 349 4.31 16.72 -9.15
N ALA A 350 3.50 16.77 -10.21
CA ALA A 350 3.80 17.62 -11.35
C ALA A 350 3.97 19.07 -10.87
N PRO A 351 5.01 19.80 -11.29
CA PRO A 351 5.35 21.10 -10.71
C PRO A 351 4.20 22.10 -10.67
N ALA A 352 3.39 22.16 -11.73
CA ALA A 352 2.24 23.06 -11.79
C ALA A 352 1.13 22.68 -10.79
N ASP A 353 0.90 21.40 -10.58
CA ASP A 353 -0.15 20.92 -9.67
C ASP A 353 0.30 21.04 -8.22
N LEU A 354 1.58 20.70 -7.94
CA LEU A 354 2.15 20.84 -6.61
C LEU A 354 2.19 22.33 -6.20
N GLN A 355 2.54 23.23 -7.12
CA GLN A 355 2.50 24.67 -6.85
C GLN A 355 1.08 25.14 -6.52
N LYS A 356 0.06 24.72 -7.28
CA LYS A 356 -1.35 25.01 -6.97
C LYS A 356 -1.75 24.46 -5.59
N ALA A 357 -1.31 23.24 -5.23
CA ALA A 357 -1.59 22.67 -3.92
C ALA A 357 -0.96 23.51 -2.79
N VAL A 358 0.28 23.99 -2.97
CA VAL A 358 0.95 24.88 -2.01
C VAL A 358 0.23 26.22 -1.89
N GLU A 359 -0.18 26.84 -2.99
CA GLU A 359 -0.92 28.09 -2.99
C GLU A 359 -2.29 27.95 -2.31
N LYS A 360 -2.99 26.86 -2.59
CA LYS A 360 -4.28 26.52 -1.98
C LYS A 360 -4.15 26.31 -0.47
N ALA A 361 -3.08 25.66 -0.02
CA ALA A 361 -2.80 25.49 1.41
C ALA A 361 -2.51 26.82 2.14
N LYS A 362 -1.89 27.78 1.45
CA LYS A 362 -1.63 29.14 1.99
C LYS A 362 -2.90 30.01 2.05
N ASN A 363 -3.88 29.76 1.19
CA ASN A 363 -5.13 30.53 1.08
C ASN A 363 -6.37 29.60 1.18
N PRO A 364 -6.79 29.20 2.38
CA PRO A 364 -7.93 28.29 2.57
C PRO A 364 -9.27 28.83 2.00
N LYS A 365 -9.40 30.13 1.84
CA LYS A 365 -10.60 30.75 1.22
C LYS A 365 -10.78 30.40 -0.26
N LEU A 366 -9.76 29.89 -0.93
CA LEU A 366 -9.87 29.35 -2.30
C LEU A 366 -10.51 27.96 -2.33
N LEU A 367 -10.60 27.28 -1.19
CA LEU A 367 -11.29 25.98 -1.06
C LEU A 367 -12.83 26.10 -1.16
N GLU A 368 -13.39 27.27 -0.84
CA GLU A 368 -14.83 27.51 -0.87
C GLU A 368 -15.36 27.91 -2.25
N GLN A 369 -14.49 28.11 -3.26
CA GLN A 369 -14.86 28.59 -4.60
C GLN A 369 -14.74 27.52 -5.71
N GLU A 370 -14.35 26.29 -5.42
CA GLU A 370 -14.46 25.22 -6.41
C GLU A 370 -15.96 24.87 -6.56
N PRO A 371 -16.51 24.91 -7.79
CA PRO A 371 -17.86 24.39 -8.02
C PRO A 371 -17.82 22.91 -7.61
N GLU A 372 -18.78 22.50 -6.79
CA GLU A 372 -19.01 21.10 -6.51
C GLU A 372 -18.95 20.32 -7.85
N PRO A 373 -18.29 19.15 -7.90
CA PRO A 373 -18.33 18.35 -9.11
C PRO A 373 -19.81 18.19 -9.46
N LYS A 374 -20.20 18.76 -10.59
CA LYS A 374 -21.56 18.56 -11.09
C LYS A 374 -21.72 17.06 -11.19
N ASN A 375 -22.43 16.49 -10.25
CA ASN A 375 -22.98 15.16 -10.39
C ASN A 375 -23.85 15.26 -11.66
N ASP A 376 -23.38 14.68 -12.73
CA ASP A 376 -24.12 14.59 -14.01
C ASP A 376 -25.33 13.64 -13.87
N MET A 377 -26.01 13.71 -12.72
CA MET A 377 -27.34 13.15 -12.51
C MET A 377 -28.46 14.10 -12.96
N SER A 378 -28.12 15.25 -13.55
CA SER A 378 -29.13 16.15 -14.15
C SER A 378 -29.40 15.87 -15.64
N MET A 379 -29.32 14.60 -16.04
CA MET A 379 -29.88 14.18 -17.35
C MET A 379 -31.23 13.49 -17.24
N LEU A 380 -31.87 13.52 -16.09
CA LEU A 380 -33.30 13.21 -16.02
C LEU A 380 -34.05 14.44 -16.51
N THR A 381 -34.80 14.29 -17.59
CA THR A 381 -35.72 15.32 -18.03
C THR A 381 -36.88 15.41 -17.03
N GLU A 382 -37.63 16.53 -17.05
CA GLU A 382 -38.84 16.66 -16.18
C GLU A 382 -39.83 15.51 -16.44
N GLU A 383 -39.82 14.90 -17.63
CA GLU A 383 -40.60 13.70 -17.98
C GLU A 383 -40.06 12.44 -17.24
N ASP A 384 -38.73 12.25 -17.18
CA ASP A 384 -38.10 11.13 -16.48
C ASP A 384 -38.31 11.22 -14.95
N GLU A 385 -38.32 12.44 -14.37
CA GLU A 385 -38.63 12.65 -12.93
C GLU A 385 -40.11 12.38 -12.63
N ALA A 386 -41.01 12.71 -13.57
CA ALA A 386 -42.43 12.43 -13.42
C ALA A 386 -42.72 10.93 -13.54
N GLU A 387 -42.02 10.21 -14.42
CA GLU A 387 -42.15 8.76 -14.57
C GLU A 387 -41.59 8.00 -13.33
N LEU A 388 -40.46 8.46 -12.78
CA LEU A 388 -39.90 7.90 -11.56
C LEU A 388 -40.82 8.12 -10.35
N ARG A 389 -41.45 9.29 -10.25
CA ARG A 389 -42.41 9.61 -9.19
C ARG A 389 -43.68 8.75 -9.29
N ALA A 390 -44.20 8.55 -10.51
CA ALA A 390 -45.35 7.68 -10.77
C ALA A 390 -45.06 6.21 -10.44
N LEU A 391 -43.80 5.72 -10.69
CA LEU A 391 -43.37 4.39 -10.32
C LEU A 391 -43.29 4.22 -8.80
N MET A 392 -42.74 5.19 -8.07
CA MET A 392 -42.68 5.15 -6.61
C MET A 392 -44.07 5.17 -5.96
N GLU A 393 -45.00 5.98 -6.47
CA GLU A 393 -46.40 6.03 -6.02
C GLU A 393 -47.14 4.72 -6.25
N SER A 394 -46.84 4.02 -7.39
CA SER A 394 -47.42 2.71 -7.69
C SER A 394 -46.91 1.60 -6.77
N GLU A 395 -45.61 1.61 -6.43
CA GLU A 395 -45.02 0.65 -5.49
C GLU A 395 -45.54 0.85 -4.05
N GLU A 396 -45.72 2.10 -3.60
CA GLU A 396 -46.33 2.39 -2.31
C GLU A 396 -47.80 1.92 -2.25
N ALA A 397 -48.57 2.08 -3.32
CA ALA A 397 -49.95 1.58 -3.41
C ALA A 397 -50.01 0.06 -3.35
N ASP A 398 -49.15 -0.65 -4.06
CA ASP A 398 -49.03 -2.12 -4.03
C ASP A 398 -48.62 -2.67 -2.65
N ILE A 399 -47.77 -1.94 -1.94
CA ILE A 399 -47.34 -2.31 -0.57
C ILE A 399 -48.52 -2.12 0.40
N LEU A 400 -49.28 -1.03 0.31
CA LEU A 400 -50.45 -0.76 1.12
C LEU A 400 -51.56 -1.76 0.86
N GLU A 401 -51.78 -2.19 -0.40
CA GLU A 401 -52.80 -3.20 -0.73
C GLU A 401 -52.40 -4.59 -0.19
N LYS A 402 -51.11 -4.96 -0.26
CA LYS A 402 -50.61 -6.19 0.35
C LYS A 402 -50.74 -6.20 1.88
N MET A 403 -50.47 -5.07 2.55
CA MET A 403 -50.64 -4.96 4.01
C MET A 403 -52.11 -5.04 4.43
N ALA A 404 -53.02 -4.54 3.61
CA ALA A 404 -54.44 -4.63 3.87
C ALA A 404 -55.04 -6.05 3.63
N MET A 405 -54.40 -6.87 2.81
CA MET A 405 -54.79 -8.28 2.61
C MET A 405 -54.29 -9.23 3.69
N ASP A 406 -53.20 -8.91 4.37
CA ASP A 406 -52.65 -9.72 5.47
C ASP A 406 -53.35 -9.45 6.84
N GLU A 407 -54.26 -8.49 6.93
CA GLU A 407 -55.08 -8.21 8.14
C GLU A 407 -56.52 -8.79 8.09
N GLN A 408 -56.85 -9.59 7.08
CA GLN A 408 -58.12 -10.35 7.02
C GLN A 408 -57.87 -11.86 7.15
#